data_b3eb3abca11077cd36758d7d994051f3
#
_entry.id   b3eb3abca11077cd36758d7d994051f3
#
_cell.length_a   1.000
_cell.length_b   1.000
_cell.length_c   1.000
_cell.angle_alpha   90.00
_cell.angle_beta   90.00
_cell.angle_gamma   90.00
#
_symmetry.space_group_name_H-M   'P 1'
#
loop_
_entity.id
_entity.type
_entity.pdbx_description
1 polymer ?
#
loop_
_entity_poly.entity_id
_entity_poly.type
_entity_poly.pdbx_seq_one_letter_code
_entity_poly.pdbx_strand_id
1 'polypeptide(L)'
;MKFGKRLLPLLLTLSMTASLLPAAALAAEADAGEKHITILGTSDMHGNIWGFSYEDNSETANNGMARLYTYIQQTRSENPNTILIDAGDDIQGTIMTDDLYNKTPEDPHPVITAMNYMGYDAMTLGNHEFNWGIPTMQTILGQAEFPVLATNVTDAAGELVTGAGWTIVEKDGVKVAIIGVVTPDVPIWDGGKEGIDGATFEAANVAVGKAIDEIGDQADVIVVSAHMGMYAEFDEEGGSDSAQKILDDNPEIDVLQVAHNHVVVNETQGTTVIGGVRNGGRDIARFDLTLDADNNIVDATVEVVDMTDVAPSQEIRDIPLVAEAHQKTIDYINGGGSGEDGEGGVALGSTTAKFQPENEISGIPAGRVMDTAVMDLINKIQLENSGADVSAAALFKDTSDLPAGDINYGNIFDIYKFDNTLYRVTVTGAELKAYMEWSAECYNQWKEGDINISFDPEYPDYLYDMFAGVDYEIDLSQPKGQRIKNVMFKGEPLQDDQTLTLAVNNYRYSSALKSEG
;
A
#
# COMPACT_ATOMS: atom_id res chain seq x y z
N MET A 1 -39.52 -52.75 55.84
CA MET A 1 -38.87 -53.95 55.32
C MET A 1 -38.02 -53.56 54.14
N LYS A 2 -36.74 -53.95 54.14
CA LYS A 2 -35.72 -53.96 53.14
C LYS A 2 -35.04 -52.62 52.83
N PHE A 3 -33.93 -52.32 53.41
CA PHE A 3 -32.54 -52.18 53.08
C PHE A 3 -32.25 -51.68 51.62
N GLY A 4 -31.79 -50.45 51.52
CA GLY A 4 -31.17 -49.88 50.39
C GLY A 4 -29.71 -49.48 50.69
N LYS A 5 -28.74 -50.03 49.99
CA LYS A 5 -27.34 -49.84 50.21
C LYS A 5 -26.91 -48.48 49.66
N ARG A 6 -26.21 -47.70 50.46
CA ARG A 6 -25.41 -46.52 50.04
C ARG A 6 -24.17 -47.00 49.31
N LEU A 7 -23.96 -46.52 48.11
CA LEU A 7 -22.70 -46.60 47.37
C LEU A 7 -22.04 -45.21 47.39
N LEU A 8 -20.88 -45.18 48.00
CA LEU A 8 -19.95 -44.06 48.11
C LEU A 8 -19.22 -43.91 46.75
N PRO A 9 -19.13 -42.74 46.13
CA PRO A 9 -18.23 -42.59 45.00
C PRO A 9 -16.80 -42.35 45.51
N LEU A 10 -15.92 -43.21 45.12
CA LEU A 10 -14.48 -43.11 45.30
C LEU A 10 -13.96 -41.99 44.40
N LEU A 11 -13.50 -40.86 44.97
CA LEU A 11 -12.74 -39.85 44.26
C LEU A 11 -11.37 -40.43 43.94
N LEU A 12 -11.15 -40.75 42.68
CA LEU A 12 -9.81 -40.97 42.14
C LEU A 12 -9.18 -39.61 41.81
N THR A 13 -8.35 -39.11 42.70
CA THR A 13 -7.46 -37.99 42.42
C THR A 13 -6.32 -38.54 41.56
N LEU A 14 -6.43 -38.29 40.24
CA LEU A 14 -5.32 -38.51 39.29
C LEU A 14 -4.39 -37.30 39.42
N SER A 15 -3.32 -37.47 40.22
CA SER A 15 -2.22 -36.51 40.22
C SER A 15 -1.47 -36.65 38.89
N MET A 16 -1.73 -35.70 37.97
CA MET A 16 -0.81 -35.44 36.85
C MET A 16 0.44 -34.80 37.42
N THR A 17 1.46 -35.61 37.66
CA THR A 17 2.84 -35.12 37.69
C THR A 17 3.21 -34.74 36.27
N ALA A 18 3.06 -33.46 35.92
CA ALA A 18 3.73 -32.88 34.77
C ALA A 18 5.23 -33.05 35.02
N SER A 19 5.84 -34.03 34.40
CA SER A 19 7.29 -34.12 34.23
C SER A 19 7.69 -32.89 33.38
N LEU A 20 8.18 -31.85 34.05
CA LEU A 20 9.05 -30.86 33.43
C LEU A 20 10.28 -31.59 32.91
N LEU A 21 10.21 -32.13 31.71
CA LEU A 21 11.39 -32.34 30.91
C LEU A 21 11.93 -30.92 30.62
N PRO A 22 13.18 -30.60 31.01
CA PRO A 22 13.82 -29.43 30.43
C PRO A 22 13.75 -29.66 28.92
N ALA A 23 13.14 -28.73 28.18
CA ALA A 23 13.44 -28.56 26.79
C ALA A 23 14.95 -28.26 26.77
N ALA A 24 15.75 -29.30 26.68
CA ALA A 24 17.08 -29.17 26.13
C ALA A 24 16.81 -28.71 24.69
N ALA A 25 16.91 -27.40 24.48
CA ALA A 25 17.16 -26.87 23.19
C ALA A 25 18.22 -27.79 22.57
N LEU A 26 17.87 -28.43 21.45
CA LEU A 26 18.85 -28.76 20.45
C LEU A 26 19.37 -27.38 19.97
N ALA A 27 20.29 -26.80 20.73
CA ALA A 27 21.26 -25.94 20.12
C ALA A 27 21.97 -26.87 19.14
N ALA A 28 21.62 -26.76 17.85
CA ALA A 28 22.55 -27.13 16.81
C ALA A 28 23.88 -26.52 17.28
N GLU A 29 24.96 -27.32 17.30
CA GLU A 29 26.29 -26.78 17.50
C GLU A 29 26.45 -25.72 16.41
N ALA A 30 26.28 -24.44 16.75
CA ALA A 30 26.67 -23.36 15.87
C ALA A 30 28.15 -23.62 15.56
N ASP A 31 28.46 -23.75 14.28
CA ASP A 31 29.85 -23.92 13.85
C ASP A 31 30.59 -22.68 14.38
N ALA A 32 31.72 -22.89 15.06
CA ALA A 32 32.42 -21.83 15.77
C ALA A 32 32.91 -20.79 14.73
N GLY A 33 32.12 -19.78 14.44
CA GLY A 33 32.41 -18.76 13.43
C GLY A 33 31.20 -18.35 12.56
N GLU A 34 30.06 -19.04 12.65
CA GLU A 34 28.83 -18.60 11.95
C GLU A 34 28.26 -17.32 12.57
N LYS A 35 27.81 -16.41 11.70
CA LYS A 35 27.13 -15.15 12.04
C LYS A 35 25.72 -15.18 11.51
N HIS A 36 24.81 -14.59 12.25
CA HIS A 36 23.40 -14.53 11.87
C HIS A 36 22.92 -13.09 11.82
N ILE A 37 22.45 -12.66 10.65
CA ILE A 37 21.84 -11.36 10.42
C ILE A 37 20.36 -11.58 10.10
N THR A 38 19.48 -10.87 10.79
CA THR A 38 18.06 -10.80 10.44
C THR A 38 17.75 -9.43 9.88
N ILE A 39 17.15 -9.36 8.69
CA ILE A 39 16.64 -8.12 8.11
C ILE A 39 15.13 -8.17 8.17
N LEU A 40 14.51 -7.14 8.75
CA LEU A 40 13.07 -6.96 8.78
C LEU A 40 12.70 -5.83 7.82
N GLY A 41 11.77 -6.11 6.91
CA GLY A 41 11.32 -5.17 5.90
C GLY A 41 9.84 -4.83 6.05
N THR A 42 9.53 -3.54 6.13
CA THR A 42 8.17 -2.98 6.08
C THR A 42 8.01 -2.12 4.84
N SER A 43 6.78 -1.84 4.42
CA SER A 43 6.46 -0.90 3.36
C SER A 43 5.00 -0.49 3.39
N ASP A 44 4.67 0.54 2.60
CA ASP A 44 3.27 0.90 2.31
C ASP A 44 2.44 1.08 3.60
N MET A 45 3.04 1.74 4.61
CA MET A 45 2.35 1.96 5.89
C MET A 45 1.15 2.89 5.75
N HIS A 46 1.19 3.79 4.75
CA HIS A 46 0.10 4.69 4.44
C HIS A 46 -0.50 5.36 5.69
N GLY A 47 0.36 5.89 6.57
CA GLY A 47 -0.05 6.58 7.79
C GLY A 47 -0.65 5.71 8.90
N ASN A 48 -0.62 4.39 8.77
CA ASN A 48 -1.21 3.46 9.75
C ASN A 48 -0.28 3.22 10.95
N ILE A 49 -0.33 4.08 11.96
CA ILE A 49 0.48 3.94 13.18
C ILE A 49 -0.25 3.12 14.24
N TRP A 50 -1.48 3.54 14.57
CA TRP A 50 -2.22 3.08 15.76
C TRP A 50 -2.82 1.68 15.59
N GLY A 51 -3.17 1.28 14.36
CA GLY A 51 -4.02 0.14 14.08
C GLY A 51 -5.50 0.49 14.24
N PHE A 52 -5.91 1.58 13.57
CA PHE A 52 -7.25 2.15 13.65
C PHE A 52 -7.71 2.62 12.27
N SER A 53 -8.93 2.27 11.88
CA SER A 53 -9.58 2.82 10.70
C SER A 53 -10.31 4.11 11.09
N TYR A 54 -9.84 5.22 10.55
CA TYR A 54 -10.47 6.52 10.77
C TYR A 54 -11.77 6.67 9.99
N GLU A 55 -11.92 5.93 8.90
CA GLU A 55 -13.14 5.86 8.10
C GLU A 55 -14.26 5.17 8.85
N ASP A 56 -13.95 4.04 9.46
CA ASP A 56 -14.91 3.22 10.23
C ASP A 56 -15.01 3.63 11.69
N ASN A 57 -14.14 4.55 12.14
CA ASN A 57 -14.00 4.96 13.54
C ASN A 57 -13.86 3.75 14.49
N SER A 58 -12.99 2.81 14.13
CA SER A 58 -12.83 1.55 14.87
C SER A 58 -11.41 1.01 14.85
N GLU A 59 -11.06 0.24 15.89
CA GLU A 59 -9.80 -0.53 15.91
C GLU A 59 -9.77 -1.56 14.78
N THR A 60 -8.62 -1.68 14.12
CA THR A 60 -8.40 -2.69 13.08
C THR A 60 -7.82 -3.98 13.65
N ALA A 61 -8.08 -5.10 12.98
CA ALA A 61 -7.66 -6.41 13.46
C ALA A 61 -6.17 -6.70 13.25
N ASN A 62 -5.55 -6.12 12.20
CA ASN A 62 -4.26 -6.62 11.69
C ASN A 62 -3.30 -5.57 11.15
N ASN A 63 -3.57 -4.27 11.21
CA ASN A 63 -2.66 -3.25 10.69
C ASN A 63 -2.04 -2.37 11.79
N GLY A 64 -1.08 -1.53 11.39
CA GLY A 64 -0.48 -0.47 12.19
C GLY A 64 0.92 -0.78 12.72
N MET A 65 1.76 0.27 12.74
CA MET A 65 3.13 0.23 13.29
C MET A 65 3.19 -0.31 14.73
N ALA A 66 2.12 -0.08 15.51
CA ALA A 66 2.04 -0.60 16.87
C ALA A 66 2.12 -2.14 16.95
N ARG A 67 1.59 -2.87 15.95
CA ARG A 67 1.72 -4.34 15.88
C ARG A 67 3.10 -4.76 15.40
N LEU A 68 3.59 -4.12 14.35
CA LEU A 68 4.94 -4.34 13.82
C LEU A 68 5.98 -4.19 14.93
N TYR A 69 5.87 -3.14 15.76
CA TYR A 69 6.83 -2.91 16.84
C TYR A 69 6.89 -4.05 17.84
N THR A 70 5.77 -4.66 18.19
CA THR A 70 5.74 -5.84 19.08
C THR A 70 6.56 -6.98 18.49
N TYR A 71 6.38 -7.29 17.21
CA TYR A 71 7.15 -8.34 16.52
C TYR A 71 8.63 -7.98 16.37
N ILE A 72 8.93 -6.73 16.00
CA ILE A 72 10.29 -6.20 15.87
C ILE A 72 11.06 -6.35 17.20
N GLN A 73 10.44 -5.98 18.32
CA GLN A 73 11.07 -6.11 19.64
C GLN A 73 11.31 -7.59 20.03
N GLN A 74 10.37 -8.47 19.71
CA GLN A 74 10.57 -9.90 19.90
C GLN A 74 11.77 -10.39 19.08
N THR A 75 11.83 -10.08 17.79
CA THR A 75 12.93 -10.49 16.90
C THR A 75 14.27 -9.95 17.38
N ARG A 76 14.34 -8.67 17.79
CA ARG A 76 15.56 -8.08 18.36
C ARG A 76 16.01 -8.74 19.66
N SER A 77 15.06 -9.26 20.44
CA SER A 77 15.40 -10.01 21.66
C SER A 77 15.96 -11.41 21.36
N GLU A 78 15.56 -12.00 20.24
CA GLU A 78 16.03 -13.31 19.76
C GLU A 78 17.37 -13.17 19.01
N ASN A 79 17.50 -12.14 18.16
CA ASN A 79 18.72 -11.81 17.42
C ASN A 79 19.02 -10.31 17.52
N PRO A 80 20.03 -9.88 18.31
CA PRO A 80 20.42 -8.47 18.41
C PRO A 80 21.03 -7.91 17.11
N ASN A 81 21.42 -8.78 16.17
CA ASN A 81 21.91 -8.40 14.84
C ASN A 81 20.75 -8.21 13.84
N THR A 82 19.64 -7.65 14.32
CA THR A 82 18.49 -7.30 13.49
C THR A 82 18.66 -5.92 12.87
N ILE A 83 18.42 -5.82 11.57
CA ILE A 83 18.35 -4.60 10.77
C ILE A 83 16.88 -4.37 10.41
N LEU A 84 16.40 -3.16 10.53
CA LEU A 84 15.01 -2.79 10.20
C LEU A 84 15.01 -1.76 9.07
N ILE A 85 14.40 -2.12 7.93
CA ILE A 85 14.31 -1.26 6.75
C ILE A 85 12.86 -1.04 6.34
N ASP A 86 12.62 0.05 5.64
CA ASP A 86 11.34 0.37 5.04
C ASP A 86 11.47 0.66 3.55
N ALA A 87 10.47 0.27 2.76
CA ALA A 87 10.45 0.48 1.32
C ALA A 87 9.50 1.59 0.84
N GLY A 88 9.05 2.49 1.74
CA GLY A 88 8.33 3.71 1.38
C GLY A 88 6.81 3.60 1.37
N ASP A 89 6.17 4.69 0.96
CA ASP A 89 4.73 4.95 1.03
C ASP A 89 4.20 5.01 2.47
N ASP A 90 4.86 5.82 3.30
CA ASP A 90 4.58 5.91 4.72
C ASP A 90 3.73 7.12 5.11
N ILE A 91 3.98 8.28 4.47
CA ILE A 91 3.44 9.56 4.93
C ILE A 91 2.10 9.95 4.28
N GLN A 92 1.50 9.10 3.46
CA GLN A 92 0.22 9.34 2.77
C GLN A 92 -0.75 8.20 3.05
N GLY A 93 -2.06 8.46 3.12
CA GLY A 93 -3.12 7.45 3.03
C GLY A 93 -4.11 7.41 4.19
N THR A 94 -3.95 8.26 5.20
CA THR A 94 -4.96 8.45 6.25
C THR A 94 -5.36 9.92 6.38
N ILE A 95 -6.52 10.17 6.97
CA ILE A 95 -6.97 11.52 7.33
C ILE A 95 -5.93 12.21 8.23
N MET A 96 -5.26 11.46 9.10
CA MET A 96 -4.21 11.98 9.96
C MET A 96 -3.05 12.56 9.14
N THR A 97 -2.54 11.82 8.17
CA THR A 97 -1.43 12.27 7.33
C THR A 97 -1.88 13.35 6.36
N ASP A 98 -2.90 13.06 5.55
CA ASP A 98 -3.24 13.85 4.37
C ASP A 98 -3.91 15.17 4.71
N ASP A 99 -4.79 15.19 5.71
CA ASP A 99 -5.55 16.38 6.07
C ASP A 99 -4.95 17.20 7.21
N LEU A 100 -4.16 16.57 8.09
CA LEU A 100 -3.71 17.23 9.30
C LEU A 100 -2.21 17.52 9.35
N TYR A 101 -1.36 16.57 8.94
CA TYR A 101 0.08 16.72 9.15
C TYR A 101 0.87 17.08 7.89
N ASN A 102 0.49 16.55 6.72
CA ASN A 102 1.17 16.91 5.46
C ASN A 102 0.87 18.35 5.01
N LYS A 103 -0.21 18.96 5.52
CA LYS A 103 -0.54 20.38 5.30
C LYS A 103 0.29 21.34 6.16
N THR A 104 0.98 20.83 7.18
CA THR A 104 1.89 21.59 8.05
C THR A 104 3.24 20.87 8.17
N PRO A 105 4.00 20.72 7.07
CA PRO A 105 5.18 19.87 7.00
C PRO A 105 6.32 20.25 7.95
N GLU A 106 6.34 21.51 8.42
CA GLU A 106 7.31 22.03 9.40
C GLU A 106 7.03 21.53 10.83
N ASP A 107 5.81 21.06 11.12
CA ASP A 107 5.47 20.51 12.43
C ASP A 107 6.02 19.07 12.56
N PRO A 108 6.29 18.58 13.77
CA PRO A 108 6.69 17.18 13.97
C PRO A 108 5.68 16.21 13.38
N HIS A 109 6.17 15.30 12.53
CA HIS A 109 5.30 14.35 11.81
C HIS A 109 5.13 13.05 12.61
N PRO A 110 3.89 12.61 12.92
CA PRO A 110 3.65 11.45 13.80
C PRO A 110 4.20 10.14 13.25
N VAL A 111 4.15 9.92 11.92
CA VAL A 111 4.71 8.72 11.28
C VAL A 111 6.22 8.68 11.48
N ILE A 112 6.94 9.76 11.12
CA ILE A 112 8.40 9.83 11.27
C ILE A 112 8.81 9.72 12.74
N THR A 113 8.03 10.33 13.66
CA THR A 113 8.27 10.19 15.10
C THR A 113 8.13 8.73 15.57
N ALA A 114 7.13 8.00 15.07
CA ALA A 114 6.96 6.58 15.37
C ALA A 114 8.13 5.75 14.79
N MET A 115 8.52 5.99 13.55
CA MET A 115 9.64 5.31 12.90
C MET A 115 10.97 5.55 13.62
N ASN A 116 11.25 6.80 14.03
CA ASN A 116 12.42 7.13 14.86
C ASN A 116 12.42 6.33 16.18
N TYR A 117 11.25 6.26 16.85
CA TYR A 117 11.12 5.47 18.08
C TYR A 117 11.32 3.96 17.84
N MET A 118 10.81 3.44 16.72
CA MET A 118 10.98 2.03 16.34
C MET A 118 12.43 1.68 15.98
N GLY A 119 13.25 2.67 15.66
CA GLY A 119 14.67 2.52 15.37
C GLY A 119 14.91 1.85 14.02
N TYR A 120 14.36 2.42 12.95
CA TYR A 120 14.70 2.04 11.59
C TYR A 120 16.17 2.29 11.29
N ASP A 121 16.79 1.41 10.52
CA ASP A 121 18.18 1.55 10.06
C ASP A 121 18.24 2.26 8.70
N ALA A 122 17.17 2.20 7.87
CA ALA A 122 17.01 2.95 6.62
C ALA A 122 15.54 2.95 6.15
N MET A 123 15.17 3.92 5.32
CA MET A 123 13.91 4.02 4.59
C MET A 123 14.19 4.34 3.12
N THR A 124 13.45 3.73 2.21
CA THR A 124 13.43 4.08 0.77
C THR A 124 12.24 4.99 0.50
N LEU A 125 12.34 5.88 -0.50
CA LEU A 125 11.17 6.63 -0.96
C LEU A 125 10.19 5.71 -1.68
N GLY A 126 8.89 5.86 -1.42
CA GLY A 126 7.83 5.40 -2.29
C GLY A 126 7.30 6.51 -3.20
N ASN A 127 6.33 6.19 -4.06
CA ASN A 127 5.75 7.19 -4.96
C ASN A 127 4.83 8.17 -4.21
N HIS A 128 4.20 7.74 -3.13
CA HIS A 128 3.31 8.61 -2.36
C HIS A 128 4.04 9.64 -1.48
N GLU A 129 5.32 9.50 -1.24
CA GLU A 129 6.13 10.57 -0.64
C GLU A 129 6.16 11.83 -1.51
N PHE A 130 5.98 11.71 -2.82
CA PHE A 130 6.00 12.82 -3.77
C PHE A 130 4.66 13.56 -3.92
N ASN A 131 3.59 13.10 -3.31
CA ASN A 131 2.23 13.63 -3.51
C ASN A 131 2.08 15.14 -3.21
N TRP A 132 2.94 15.69 -2.36
CA TRP A 132 2.96 17.15 -2.05
C TRP A 132 4.17 17.87 -2.67
N GLY A 133 4.88 17.21 -3.60
CA GLY A 133 6.09 17.72 -4.23
C GLY A 133 7.36 17.50 -3.39
N ILE A 134 8.51 17.63 -4.05
CA ILE A 134 9.83 17.34 -3.45
C ILE A 134 10.14 18.21 -2.24
N PRO A 135 9.86 19.53 -2.20
CA PRO A 135 10.18 20.35 -1.02
C PRO A 135 9.41 19.93 0.24
N THR A 136 8.14 19.56 0.11
CA THR A 136 7.32 19.09 1.24
C THR A 136 7.83 17.73 1.73
N MET A 137 8.10 16.80 0.81
CA MET A 137 8.73 15.52 1.12
C MET A 137 10.03 15.71 1.91
N GLN A 138 10.94 16.54 1.41
CA GLN A 138 12.23 16.81 2.06
C GLN A 138 12.07 17.41 3.46
N THR A 139 11.07 18.27 3.67
CA THR A 139 10.78 18.86 4.97
C THR A 139 10.31 17.82 5.98
N ILE A 140 9.37 16.95 5.58
CA ILE A 140 8.84 15.90 6.45
C ILE A 140 9.91 14.83 6.73
N LEU A 141 10.53 14.29 5.69
CA LEU A 141 11.51 13.21 5.81
C LEU A 141 12.85 13.68 6.40
N GLY A 142 13.14 15.00 6.34
CA GLY A 142 14.26 15.61 7.06
C GLY A 142 14.17 15.49 8.58
N GLN A 143 13.03 15.06 9.13
CA GLN A 143 12.83 14.78 10.57
C GLN A 143 13.25 13.34 10.94
N ALA A 144 13.61 12.48 9.95
CA ALA A 144 14.05 11.11 10.20
C ALA A 144 15.44 11.09 10.85
N GLU A 145 15.63 10.25 11.87
CA GLU A 145 16.92 10.00 12.53
C GLU A 145 17.72 8.87 11.85
N PHE A 146 17.23 8.37 10.74
CA PHE A 146 17.80 7.31 9.89
C PHE A 146 17.95 7.80 8.44
N PRO A 147 18.83 7.18 7.62
CA PRO A 147 18.95 7.52 6.21
C PRO A 147 17.66 7.28 5.43
N VAL A 148 17.25 8.27 4.63
CA VAL A 148 16.23 8.13 3.58
C VAL A 148 16.94 8.00 2.25
N LEU A 149 16.59 7.00 1.45
CA LEU A 149 17.36 6.55 0.30
C LEU A 149 16.51 6.61 -0.99
N ALA A 150 17.11 7.15 -2.06
CA ALA A 150 16.60 7.02 -3.43
C ALA A 150 17.75 7.21 -4.43
N THR A 151 18.33 6.12 -4.90
CA THR A 151 19.52 6.18 -5.75
C THR A 151 19.22 6.65 -7.17
N ASN A 152 17.95 6.61 -7.59
CA ASN A 152 17.52 6.91 -8.97
C ASN A 152 16.83 8.28 -9.13
N VAL A 153 16.71 9.10 -8.07
CA VAL A 153 16.02 10.38 -8.16
C VAL A 153 16.96 11.53 -7.88
N THR A 154 17.16 12.38 -8.89
CA THR A 154 17.97 13.60 -8.78
C THR A 154 17.15 14.83 -9.09
N ASP A 155 17.49 15.94 -8.44
CA ASP A 155 16.90 17.25 -8.68
C ASP A 155 17.44 17.88 -10.00
N ALA A 156 16.98 19.09 -10.31
CA ALA A 156 17.41 19.85 -11.50
C ALA A 156 18.91 20.21 -11.49
N ALA A 157 19.59 20.12 -10.36
CA ALA A 157 21.04 20.34 -10.24
C ALA A 157 21.84 19.03 -10.42
N GLY A 158 21.14 17.89 -10.48
CA GLY A 158 21.74 16.56 -10.57
C GLY A 158 22.14 15.98 -9.21
N GLU A 159 21.69 16.57 -8.10
CA GLU A 159 21.93 16.06 -6.75
C GLU A 159 20.79 15.13 -6.33
N LEU A 160 21.10 14.07 -5.57
CA LEU A 160 20.08 13.15 -5.05
C LEU A 160 19.09 13.90 -4.15
N VAL A 161 17.79 13.72 -4.39
CA VAL A 161 16.73 14.42 -3.64
C VAL A 161 16.71 14.04 -2.15
N THR A 162 17.23 12.87 -1.79
CA THR A 162 17.39 12.37 -0.42
C THR A 162 18.78 12.65 0.18
N GLY A 163 19.73 13.13 -0.65
CA GLY A 163 21.14 13.30 -0.26
C GLY A 163 21.93 11.98 -0.17
N ALA A 164 21.28 10.82 -0.18
CA ALA A 164 21.90 9.49 -0.18
C ALA A 164 21.07 8.51 -1.03
N GLY A 165 21.75 7.67 -1.80
CA GLY A 165 21.11 6.58 -2.57
C GLY A 165 21.22 5.23 -1.87
N TRP A 166 22.22 5.09 -1.00
CA TRP A 166 22.51 3.87 -0.24
C TRP A 166 23.19 4.20 1.09
N THR A 167 23.21 3.21 1.98
CA THR A 167 23.90 3.28 3.28
C THR A 167 24.49 1.92 3.64
N ILE A 168 25.41 1.88 4.60
CA ILE A 168 25.95 0.63 5.16
C ILE A 168 25.62 0.55 6.64
N VAL A 169 25.02 -0.57 7.04
CA VAL A 169 24.76 -0.93 8.43
C VAL A 169 25.69 -2.09 8.82
N GLU A 170 26.40 -1.96 9.94
CA GLU A 170 27.29 -3.00 10.44
C GLU A 170 26.69 -3.67 11.69
N LYS A 171 26.54 -5.02 11.64
CA LYS A 171 26.09 -5.84 12.77
C LYS A 171 27.02 -7.06 12.86
N ASP A 172 27.56 -7.32 14.04
CA ASP A 172 28.50 -8.44 14.30
C ASP A 172 29.70 -8.51 13.33
N GLY A 173 30.19 -7.34 12.89
CA GLY A 173 31.26 -7.23 11.91
C GLY A 173 30.90 -7.65 10.49
N VAL A 174 29.59 -7.79 10.18
CA VAL A 174 29.05 -7.95 8.82
C VAL A 174 28.56 -6.58 8.36
N LYS A 175 28.99 -6.15 7.19
CA LYS A 175 28.60 -4.89 6.55
C LYS A 175 27.52 -5.16 5.52
N VAL A 176 26.33 -4.64 5.78
CA VAL A 176 25.15 -4.77 4.92
C VAL A 176 24.94 -3.43 4.22
N ALA A 177 25.12 -3.40 2.90
CA ALA A 177 24.73 -2.24 2.10
C ALA A 177 23.23 -2.30 1.79
N ILE A 178 22.54 -1.19 2.02
CA ILE A 178 21.11 -1.02 1.72
C ILE A 178 21.01 0.04 0.64
N ILE A 179 20.50 -0.32 -0.53
CA ILE A 179 20.29 0.54 -1.69
C ILE A 179 18.80 0.81 -1.79
N GLY A 180 18.38 2.08 -1.77
CA GLY A 180 16.99 2.48 -1.95
C GLY A 180 16.71 2.88 -3.40
N VAL A 181 15.62 2.40 -3.98
CA VAL A 181 15.18 2.77 -5.33
C VAL A 181 13.66 2.84 -5.41
N VAL A 182 13.12 3.89 -6.03
CA VAL A 182 11.68 4.08 -6.25
C VAL A 182 11.35 3.88 -7.72
N THR A 183 10.09 3.52 -8.03
CA THR A 183 9.62 3.43 -9.41
C THR A 183 9.91 4.73 -10.18
N PRO A 184 10.39 4.66 -11.41
CA PRO A 184 10.63 5.84 -12.24
C PRO A 184 9.33 6.52 -12.71
N ASP A 185 8.17 5.94 -12.43
CA ASP A 185 6.86 6.36 -12.94
C ASP A 185 6.19 7.47 -12.12
N VAL A 186 6.81 7.93 -11.03
CA VAL A 186 6.32 9.06 -10.22
C VAL A 186 5.84 10.24 -11.07
N PRO A 187 6.53 10.69 -12.15
CA PRO A 187 6.05 11.77 -13.00
C PRO A 187 4.75 11.47 -13.76
N ILE A 188 4.36 10.21 -13.90
CA ILE A 188 3.09 9.82 -14.51
C ILE A 188 1.93 10.27 -13.62
N TRP A 189 2.06 10.07 -12.31
CA TRP A 189 1.01 10.40 -11.33
C TRP A 189 1.11 11.81 -10.78
N ASP A 190 2.33 12.28 -10.50
CA ASP A 190 2.61 13.53 -9.77
C ASP A 190 3.26 14.62 -10.63
N GLY A 191 3.33 14.45 -11.94
CA GLY A 191 3.79 15.48 -12.88
C GLY A 191 3.02 16.80 -12.67
N GLY A 192 3.74 17.92 -12.67
CA GLY A 192 3.21 19.26 -12.37
C GLY A 192 3.26 19.66 -10.90
N LYS A 193 3.57 18.76 -9.97
CA LYS A 193 3.82 19.12 -8.57
C LYS A 193 5.23 19.70 -8.41
N GLU A 194 5.40 20.51 -7.36
CA GLU A 194 6.64 21.28 -7.15
C GLU A 194 7.87 20.39 -7.09
N GLY A 195 8.84 20.65 -7.96
CA GLY A 195 10.09 19.92 -8.07
C GLY A 195 10.06 18.68 -8.96
N ILE A 196 8.90 18.08 -9.24
CA ILE A 196 8.79 16.82 -9.99
C ILE A 196 9.20 17.00 -11.46
N ASP A 197 8.64 18.01 -12.16
CA ASP A 197 8.94 18.24 -13.58
C ASP A 197 10.41 18.59 -13.87
N GLY A 198 11.15 19.02 -12.86
CA GLY A 198 12.57 19.36 -12.95
C GLY A 198 13.50 18.24 -12.48
N ALA A 199 12.96 17.20 -11.88
CA ALA A 199 13.71 16.05 -11.40
C ALA A 199 13.93 15.02 -12.51
N THR A 200 14.92 14.16 -12.31
CA THR A 200 15.19 13.00 -13.17
C THR A 200 14.91 11.74 -12.36
N PHE A 201 14.08 10.87 -12.91
CA PHE A 201 13.81 9.54 -12.39
C PHE A 201 14.48 8.54 -13.35
N GLU A 202 15.64 8.03 -12.94
CA GLU A 202 16.41 7.09 -13.76
C GLU A 202 15.81 5.68 -13.68
N ALA A 203 15.99 4.88 -14.74
CA ALA A 203 15.62 3.47 -14.74
C ALA A 203 16.22 2.73 -13.53
N ALA A 204 15.39 2.02 -12.78
CA ALA A 204 15.74 1.46 -11.48
C ALA A 204 16.94 0.50 -11.57
N ASN A 205 16.94 -0.41 -12.54
CA ASN A 205 18.02 -1.39 -12.77
C ASN A 205 19.38 -0.72 -13.02
N VAL A 206 19.38 0.40 -13.76
CA VAL A 206 20.61 1.16 -14.10
C VAL A 206 21.14 1.88 -12.86
N ALA A 207 20.27 2.53 -12.10
CA ALA A 207 20.66 3.26 -10.91
C ALA A 207 21.18 2.32 -9.80
N VAL A 208 20.55 1.16 -9.62
CA VAL A 208 21.02 0.12 -8.67
C VAL A 208 22.39 -0.40 -9.09
N GLY A 209 22.61 -0.71 -10.38
CA GLY A 209 23.92 -1.16 -10.86
C GLY A 209 25.04 -0.14 -10.59
N LYS A 210 24.77 1.16 -10.78
CA LYS A 210 25.73 2.23 -10.44
C LYS A 210 26.02 2.28 -8.93
N ALA A 211 25.00 2.10 -8.09
CA ALA A 211 25.17 2.09 -6.65
C ALA A 211 26.03 0.86 -6.21
N ILE A 212 25.81 -0.32 -6.80
CA ILE A 212 26.61 -1.52 -6.54
C ILE A 212 28.08 -1.28 -6.96
N ASP A 213 28.32 -0.70 -8.12
CA ASP A 213 29.67 -0.34 -8.59
C ASP A 213 30.37 0.64 -7.63
N GLU A 214 29.63 1.61 -7.08
CA GLU A 214 30.15 2.58 -6.11
C GLU A 214 30.45 1.95 -4.74
N ILE A 215 29.60 1.04 -4.29
CA ILE A 215 29.81 0.28 -3.04
C ILE A 215 31.06 -0.60 -3.16
N GLY A 216 31.22 -1.32 -4.30
CA GLY A 216 32.36 -2.21 -4.52
C GLY A 216 32.60 -3.15 -3.34
N ASP A 217 33.85 -3.24 -2.88
CA ASP A 217 34.27 -4.12 -1.76
C ASP A 217 33.98 -3.53 -0.35
N GLN A 218 33.11 -2.52 -0.23
CA GLN A 218 32.83 -1.89 1.07
C GLN A 218 31.82 -2.66 1.92
N ALA A 219 31.02 -3.55 1.31
CA ALA A 219 29.99 -4.34 1.98
C ALA A 219 30.19 -5.84 1.74
N ASP A 220 29.68 -6.64 2.66
CA ASP A 220 29.67 -8.11 2.62
C ASP A 220 28.34 -8.63 2.04
N VAL A 221 27.25 -7.86 2.20
CA VAL A 221 25.89 -8.20 1.78
C VAL A 221 25.27 -7.00 1.04
N ILE A 222 24.60 -7.26 -0.08
CA ILE A 222 23.90 -6.27 -0.88
C ILE A 222 22.38 -6.47 -0.74
N VAL A 223 21.71 -5.47 -0.18
CA VAL A 223 20.26 -5.41 -0.02
C VAL A 223 19.73 -4.31 -0.92
N VAL A 224 18.73 -4.62 -1.73
CA VAL A 224 17.97 -3.62 -2.49
C VAL A 224 16.57 -3.51 -1.88
N SER A 225 16.22 -2.30 -1.44
CA SER A 225 14.88 -1.93 -1.02
C SER A 225 14.24 -1.15 -2.18
N ALA A 226 13.32 -1.81 -2.89
CA ALA A 226 12.73 -1.32 -4.13
C ALA A 226 11.24 -1.02 -3.95
N HIS A 227 10.88 0.27 -4.05
CA HIS A 227 9.48 0.64 -4.07
C HIS A 227 8.92 0.49 -5.49
N MET A 228 8.68 -0.74 -5.87
CA MET A 228 8.04 -1.16 -7.13
C MET A 228 7.65 -2.64 -7.06
N GLY A 229 6.76 -3.07 -7.95
CA GLY A 229 6.37 -4.46 -8.10
C GLY A 229 7.44 -5.32 -8.76
N MET A 230 7.25 -6.64 -8.71
CA MET A 230 8.14 -7.59 -9.41
C MET A 230 8.15 -7.39 -10.92
N TYR A 231 6.99 -7.02 -11.51
CA TYR A 231 6.81 -6.84 -12.94
C TYR A 231 6.50 -5.38 -13.26
N ALA A 232 6.84 -4.97 -14.49
CA ALA A 232 6.62 -3.61 -14.97
C ALA A 232 5.14 -3.24 -14.96
N GLU A 233 4.82 -2.00 -14.59
CA GLU A 233 3.48 -1.43 -14.64
C GLU A 233 3.25 -0.66 -15.94
N PHE A 234 4.25 0.07 -16.43
CA PHE A 234 4.15 0.90 -17.63
C PHE A 234 5.18 0.56 -18.69
N ASP A 235 6.41 0.17 -18.32
CA ASP A 235 7.48 -0.17 -19.26
C ASP A 235 7.58 -1.68 -19.49
N GLU A 236 6.54 -2.30 -20.04
CA GLU A 236 6.48 -3.75 -20.30
C GLU A 236 7.63 -4.28 -21.17
N GLU A 237 8.16 -3.47 -22.10
CA GLU A 237 9.24 -3.88 -23.00
C GLU A 237 10.63 -3.67 -22.40
N GLY A 238 10.85 -2.54 -21.71
CA GLY A 238 12.14 -2.14 -21.12
C GLY A 238 12.35 -2.63 -19.71
N GLY A 239 11.26 -2.72 -18.92
CA GLY A 239 11.25 -3.14 -17.52
C GLY A 239 11.95 -2.16 -16.57
N SER A 240 12.01 -0.87 -16.93
CA SER A 240 12.69 0.16 -16.12
C SER A 240 12.06 0.36 -14.73
N ASP A 241 10.78 -0.03 -14.58
CA ASP A 241 9.94 0.01 -13.39
C ASP A 241 9.68 -1.39 -12.79
N SER A 242 10.56 -2.38 -13.07
CA SER A 242 10.41 -3.77 -12.68
C SER A 242 11.52 -4.23 -11.75
N ALA A 243 11.18 -4.76 -10.58
CA ALA A 243 12.14 -5.37 -9.67
C ALA A 243 12.80 -6.63 -10.26
N GLN A 244 12.09 -7.38 -11.13
CA GLN A 244 12.69 -8.50 -11.86
C GLN A 244 13.84 -8.03 -12.76
N LYS A 245 13.69 -6.88 -13.43
CA LYS A 245 14.76 -6.32 -14.28
C LYS A 245 15.97 -5.85 -13.46
N ILE A 246 15.75 -5.38 -12.24
CA ILE A 246 16.84 -5.07 -11.29
C ILE A 246 17.66 -6.33 -11.04
N LEU A 247 17.02 -7.46 -10.72
CA LEU A 247 17.71 -8.73 -10.48
C LEU A 247 18.41 -9.28 -11.71
N ASP A 248 17.76 -9.21 -12.88
CA ASP A 248 18.31 -9.74 -14.13
C ASP A 248 19.61 -9.02 -14.53
N ASP A 249 19.71 -7.73 -14.26
CA ASP A 249 20.86 -6.91 -14.61
C ASP A 249 21.92 -6.82 -13.52
N ASN A 250 21.58 -7.13 -12.25
CA ASN A 250 22.45 -7.00 -11.09
C ASN A 250 22.45 -8.29 -10.23
N PRO A 251 23.16 -9.34 -10.68
CA PRO A 251 23.17 -10.65 -10.04
C PRO A 251 23.91 -10.68 -8.69
N GLU A 252 24.52 -9.59 -8.25
CA GLU A 252 25.20 -9.43 -6.97
C GLU A 252 24.25 -9.19 -5.80
N ILE A 253 22.96 -9.01 -6.07
CA ILE A 253 21.96 -8.73 -5.03
C ILE A 253 21.67 -9.99 -4.22
N ASP A 254 21.86 -9.93 -2.89
CA ASP A 254 21.58 -11.01 -1.97
C ASP A 254 20.13 -11.00 -1.45
N VAL A 255 19.60 -9.79 -1.18
CA VAL A 255 18.25 -9.59 -0.65
C VAL A 255 17.55 -8.52 -1.49
N LEU A 256 16.33 -8.81 -1.93
CA LEU A 256 15.45 -7.85 -2.59
C LEU A 256 14.15 -7.71 -1.80
N GLN A 257 13.89 -6.52 -1.28
CA GLN A 257 12.57 -6.14 -0.79
C GLN A 257 11.81 -5.42 -1.90
N VAL A 258 10.57 -5.84 -2.16
CA VAL A 258 9.65 -5.21 -3.13
C VAL A 258 8.42 -4.65 -2.43
N ALA A 259 7.78 -3.64 -3.02
CA ALA A 259 6.69 -2.87 -2.42
C ALA A 259 5.68 -2.41 -3.48
N HIS A 260 4.91 -1.34 -3.23
CA HIS A 260 4.03 -0.65 -4.17
C HIS A 260 2.74 -1.41 -4.54
N ASN A 261 2.84 -2.67 -4.92
CA ASN A 261 1.67 -3.45 -5.39
C ASN A 261 0.82 -4.03 -4.26
N HIS A 262 1.22 -3.85 -3.00
CA HIS A 262 0.52 -4.32 -1.79
C HIS A 262 0.27 -5.83 -1.76
N VAL A 263 1.14 -6.62 -2.36
CA VAL A 263 1.01 -8.08 -2.44
C VAL A 263 2.12 -8.79 -1.66
N VAL A 264 1.81 -9.97 -1.15
CA VAL A 264 2.81 -10.83 -0.52
C VAL A 264 3.69 -11.46 -1.59
N VAL A 265 5.01 -11.20 -1.50
CA VAL A 265 6.05 -11.90 -2.26
C VAL A 265 6.93 -12.65 -1.27
N ASN A 266 7.16 -13.92 -1.51
CA ASN A 266 7.98 -14.80 -0.67
C ASN A 266 8.65 -15.82 -1.58
N GLU A 267 9.76 -15.45 -2.19
CA GLU A 267 10.42 -16.20 -3.25
C GLU A 267 11.93 -16.25 -3.05
N THR A 268 12.57 -17.20 -3.72
CA THR A 268 14.02 -17.26 -3.88
C THR A 268 14.35 -17.47 -5.35
N GLN A 269 15.15 -16.60 -5.92
CA GLN A 269 15.64 -16.71 -7.30
C GLN A 269 17.17 -16.88 -7.28
N GLY A 270 17.67 -18.06 -7.66
CA GLY A 270 19.08 -18.37 -7.52
C GLY A 270 19.50 -18.41 -6.04
N THR A 271 20.32 -17.46 -5.61
CA THR A 271 20.73 -17.24 -4.21
C THR A 271 20.03 -16.03 -3.57
N THR A 272 19.34 -15.22 -4.36
CA THR A 272 18.68 -14.00 -3.88
C THR A 272 17.34 -14.36 -3.22
N VAL A 273 17.12 -13.88 -2.00
CA VAL A 273 15.84 -13.97 -1.29
C VAL A 273 15.02 -12.71 -1.53
N ILE A 274 13.72 -12.88 -1.87
CA ILE A 274 12.84 -11.80 -2.30
C ILE A 274 11.61 -11.76 -1.40
N GLY A 275 11.34 -10.61 -0.79
CA GLY A 275 10.18 -10.40 0.09
C GLY A 275 9.40 -9.14 -0.25
N GLY A 276 8.06 -9.25 -0.22
CA GLY A 276 7.14 -8.12 -0.34
C GLY A 276 5.95 -8.31 0.60
N VAL A 277 5.35 -7.23 1.05
CA VAL A 277 4.30 -7.23 2.07
C VAL A 277 3.05 -6.50 1.59
N ARG A 278 1.90 -6.79 2.24
CA ARG A 278 0.68 -5.99 2.07
C ARG A 278 0.82 -4.68 2.83
N ASN A 279 0.09 -3.67 2.39
CA ASN A 279 0.09 -2.33 2.96
C ASN A 279 -0.47 -2.25 4.41
N GLY A 280 -0.25 -1.12 5.06
CA GLY A 280 -0.79 -0.77 6.37
C GLY A 280 -0.18 -1.54 7.54
N GLY A 281 0.97 -2.20 7.36
CA GLY A 281 1.62 -2.99 8.41
C GLY A 281 0.90 -4.29 8.77
N ARG A 282 0.20 -4.88 7.79
CA ARG A 282 -0.47 -6.19 7.93
C ARG A 282 0.50 -7.36 7.94
N ASP A 283 1.66 -7.16 7.37
CA ASP A 283 2.74 -8.13 7.30
C ASP A 283 4.09 -7.47 7.54
N ILE A 284 5.11 -8.28 7.78
CA ILE A 284 6.52 -7.90 7.77
C ILE A 284 7.31 -8.96 7.01
N ALA A 285 8.20 -8.54 6.14
CA ALA A 285 9.15 -9.45 5.50
C ALA A 285 10.32 -9.71 6.46
N ARG A 286 10.69 -10.97 6.64
CA ARG A 286 11.82 -11.41 7.46
C ARG A 286 12.80 -12.16 6.58
N PHE A 287 14.03 -11.67 6.52
CA PHE A 287 15.14 -12.31 5.84
C PHE A 287 16.16 -12.73 6.89
N ASP A 288 16.44 -14.01 6.97
CA ASP A 288 17.45 -14.54 7.88
C ASP A 288 18.65 -15.02 7.05
N LEU A 289 19.82 -14.44 7.33
CA LEU A 289 21.08 -14.74 6.66
C LEU A 289 22.03 -15.42 7.63
N THR A 290 22.61 -16.54 7.21
CA THR A 290 23.73 -17.19 7.90
C THR A 290 24.99 -16.96 7.10
N LEU A 291 26.03 -16.43 7.73
CA LEU A 291 27.33 -16.16 7.11
C LEU A 291 28.42 -16.94 7.79
N ASP A 292 29.47 -17.29 7.04
CA ASP A 292 30.68 -17.90 7.57
C ASP A 292 31.60 -16.87 8.27
N ALA A 293 32.74 -17.33 8.77
CA ALA A 293 33.71 -16.48 9.47
C ALA A 293 34.33 -15.38 8.58
N ASP A 294 34.31 -15.58 7.27
CA ASP A 294 34.82 -14.65 6.26
C ASP A 294 33.73 -13.74 5.69
N ASN A 295 32.51 -13.74 6.28
CA ASN A 295 31.32 -13.01 5.90
C ASN A 295 30.70 -13.44 4.55
N ASN A 296 30.93 -14.65 4.07
CA ASN A 296 30.20 -15.15 2.91
C ASN A 296 28.87 -15.75 3.36
N ILE A 297 27.80 -15.44 2.63
CA ILE A 297 26.48 -16.03 2.88
C ILE A 297 26.52 -17.53 2.57
N VAL A 298 26.18 -18.36 3.55
CA VAL A 298 26.11 -19.83 3.42
C VAL A 298 24.68 -20.33 3.38
N ASP A 299 23.73 -19.57 3.94
CA ASP A 299 22.29 -19.82 3.85
C ASP A 299 21.51 -18.52 3.93
N ALA A 300 20.43 -18.44 3.18
CA ALA A 300 19.52 -17.30 3.18
C ALA A 300 18.07 -17.78 3.05
N THR A 301 17.20 -17.27 3.90
CA THR A 301 15.76 -17.57 3.86
C THR A 301 14.92 -16.32 3.94
N VAL A 302 13.70 -16.38 3.41
CA VAL A 302 12.70 -15.32 3.52
C VAL A 302 11.39 -15.88 4.04
N GLU A 303 10.72 -15.13 4.90
CA GLU A 303 9.38 -15.41 5.41
C GLU A 303 8.59 -14.10 5.45
N VAL A 304 7.33 -14.13 5.04
CA VAL A 304 6.40 -13.00 5.25
C VAL A 304 5.46 -13.35 6.39
N VAL A 305 5.54 -12.59 7.47
CA VAL A 305 4.84 -12.87 8.73
C VAL A 305 3.61 -11.99 8.83
N ASP A 306 2.43 -12.61 8.94
CA ASP A 306 1.14 -11.93 9.12
C ASP A 306 1.00 -11.40 10.56
N MET A 307 0.56 -10.14 10.71
CA MET A 307 0.44 -9.46 12.01
C MET A 307 -0.91 -9.66 12.70
N THR A 308 -1.84 -10.46 12.15
CA THR A 308 -3.21 -10.62 12.67
C THR A 308 -3.24 -11.07 14.14
N ASP A 309 -2.35 -11.98 14.53
CA ASP A 309 -2.30 -12.51 15.90
C ASP A 309 -1.31 -11.73 16.82
N VAL A 310 -0.69 -10.68 16.31
CA VAL A 310 0.27 -9.86 17.07
C VAL A 310 -0.48 -8.73 17.79
N ALA A 311 -0.34 -8.67 19.11
CA ALA A 311 -0.96 -7.60 19.89
C ALA A 311 -0.28 -6.24 19.63
N PRO A 312 -1.02 -5.13 19.47
CA PRO A 312 -0.42 -3.83 19.28
C PRO A 312 0.33 -3.35 20.52
N SER A 313 1.50 -2.76 20.33
CA SER A 313 2.30 -2.18 21.41
C SER A 313 1.67 -0.91 21.97
N GLN A 314 1.52 -0.87 23.29
CA GLN A 314 1.09 0.34 23.96
C GLN A 314 2.20 1.40 23.97
N GLU A 315 3.47 1.02 23.89
CA GLU A 315 4.59 1.96 23.86
C GLU A 315 4.54 2.88 22.64
N ILE A 316 4.18 2.36 21.46
CA ILE A 316 3.97 3.18 20.26
C ILE A 316 2.77 4.10 20.43
N ARG A 317 1.68 3.58 20.97
CA ARG A 317 0.45 4.35 21.20
C ARG A 317 0.62 5.46 22.26
N ASP A 318 1.52 5.27 23.23
CA ASP A 318 1.81 6.23 24.29
C ASP A 318 2.85 7.29 23.90
N ILE A 319 3.44 7.23 22.69
CA ILE A 319 4.27 8.32 22.17
C ILE A 319 3.42 9.59 22.14
N PRO A 320 3.83 10.68 22.83
CA PRO A 320 2.95 11.84 23.03
C PRO A 320 2.38 12.40 21.73
N LEU A 321 3.20 12.54 20.70
CA LEU A 321 2.75 13.05 19.41
C LEU A 321 1.81 12.06 18.69
N VAL A 322 2.06 10.75 18.79
CA VAL A 322 1.20 9.72 18.18
C VAL A 322 -0.17 9.71 18.86
N ALA A 323 -0.21 9.77 20.20
CA ALA A 323 -1.45 9.83 20.96
C ALA A 323 -2.25 11.12 20.66
N GLU A 324 -1.55 12.26 20.57
CA GLU A 324 -2.16 13.55 20.21
C GLU A 324 -2.71 13.51 18.78
N ALA A 325 -1.94 12.98 17.81
CA ALA A 325 -2.33 12.87 16.42
C ALA A 325 -3.57 11.99 16.26
N HIS A 326 -3.58 10.85 16.94
CA HIS A 326 -4.76 9.97 16.96
C HIS A 326 -6.00 10.70 17.48
N GLN A 327 -5.92 11.36 18.64
CA GLN A 327 -7.06 12.07 19.22
C GLN A 327 -7.49 13.24 18.33
N LYS A 328 -6.54 14.04 17.82
CA LYS A 328 -6.81 15.15 16.90
C LYS A 328 -7.55 14.67 15.63
N THR A 329 -7.18 13.51 15.11
CA THR A 329 -7.85 12.93 13.94
C THR A 329 -9.28 12.50 14.28
N ILE A 330 -9.50 11.86 15.42
CA ILE A 330 -10.84 11.51 15.91
C ILE A 330 -11.71 12.77 16.06
N ASP A 331 -11.16 13.83 16.68
CA ASP A 331 -11.87 15.09 16.89
C ASP A 331 -12.19 15.77 15.55
N TYR A 332 -11.25 15.74 14.60
CA TYR A 332 -11.42 16.28 13.25
C TYR A 332 -12.56 15.57 12.50
N ILE A 333 -12.60 14.25 12.52
CA ILE A 333 -13.66 13.45 11.88
C ILE A 333 -15.03 13.78 12.49
N ASN A 334 -15.10 13.80 13.80
CA ASN A 334 -16.34 14.08 14.53
C ASN A 334 -16.76 15.54 14.43
N GLY A 335 -15.82 16.45 14.18
CA GLY A 335 -16.02 17.88 13.97
C GLY A 335 -16.39 18.27 12.54
N GLY A 336 -16.56 17.30 11.60
CA GLY A 336 -16.94 17.58 10.21
C GLY A 336 -15.79 18.02 9.31
N GLY A 337 -14.53 17.83 9.73
CA GLY A 337 -13.34 18.04 8.88
C GLY A 337 -12.91 19.49 8.66
N SER A 338 -13.64 20.51 9.12
CA SER A 338 -13.29 21.91 8.89
C SER A 338 -13.52 22.78 10.12
N GLY A 339 -12.52 22.96 10.95
CA GLY A 339 -12.62 23.93 12.03
C GLY A 339 -11.29 24.60 12.29
N GLU A 340 -11.07 25.79 11.75
CA GLU A 340 -10.07 26.71 12.29
C GLU A 340 -10.37 27.07 13.76
N ASP A 341 -11.56 26.78 14.28
CA ASP A 341 -12.05 27.25 15.58
C ASP A 341 -12.38 26.15 16.60
N GLY A 342 -12.16 24.85 16.31
CA GLY A 342 -12.27 23.76 17.31
C GLY A 342 -13.65 23.53 17.91
N GLU A 343 -14.73 24.04 17.29
CA GLU A 343 -16.09 23.72 17.68
C GLU A 343 -16.54 22.43 16.98
N GLY A 344 -16.46 21.33 17.73
CA GLY A 344 -16.76 19.99 17.24
C GLY A 344 -18.22 19.77 16.86
N GLY A 345 -18.43 18.91 15.88
CA GLY A 345 -19.66 18.13 15.74
C GLY A 345 -20.74 18.67 14.85
N VAL A 346 -20.45 19.42 13.79
CA VAL A 346 -21.47 19.70 12.78
C VAL A 346 -21.43 18.60 11.71
N ALA A 347 -22.48 17.78 11.61
CA ALA A 347 -22.61 16.84 10.52
C ALA A 347 -22.57 17.61 9.18
N LEU A 348 -21.79 17.11 8.21
CA LEU A 348 -21.70 17.68 6.85
C LEU A 348 -23.04 17.62 6.12
N GLY A 349 -23.89 16.68 6.53
CA GLY A 349 -25.21 16.44 6.01
C GLY A 349 -25.85 15.22 6.66
N SER A 350 -26.93 14.76 6.08
CA SER A 350 -27.55 13.49 6.52
C SER A 350 -28.27 12.81 5.34
N THR A 351 -28.36 11.48 5.38
CA THR A 351 -29.17 10.70 4.44
C THR A 351 -30.24 9.89 5.17
N THR A 352 -31.33 9.57 4.48
CA THR A 352 -32.39 8.72 5.02
C THR A 352 -32.17 7.24 4.76
N ALA A 353 -31.24 6.89 3.87
CA ALA A 353 -30.90 5.52 3.51
C ALA A 353 -29.44 5.46 3.12
N LYS A 354 -28.80 4.31 3.26
CA LYS A 354 -27.46 4.08 2.74
C LYS A 354 -27.47 4.12 1.21
N PHE A 355 -26.34 4.49 0.61
CA PHE A 355 -26.18 4.67 -0.84
C PHE A 355 -25.79 3.37 -1.56
N GLN A 356 -25.14 2.41 -0.85
CA GLN A 356 -24.88 1.08 -1.38
C GLN A 356 -26.04 0.13 -1.03
N PRO A 357 -26.61 -0.60 -1.98
CA PRO A 357 -27.56 -1.68 -1.69
C PRO A 357 -26.84 -2.88 -1.04
N GLU A 358 -27.62 -3.80 -0.44
CA GLU A 358 -27.08 -5.09 -0.03
C GLU A 358 -26.64 -5.90 -1.26
N ASN A 359 -25.57 -6.68 -1.11
CA ASN A 359 -25.12 -7.58 -2.16
C ASN A 359 -26.21 -8.63 -2.46
N GLU A 360 -26.74 -8.63 -3.66
CA GLU A 360 -27.76 -9.62 -4.08
C GLU A 360 -27.18 -11.02 -4.16
N ILE A 361 -25.89 -11.12 -4.44
CA ILE A 361 -25.17 -12.39 -4.62
C ILE A 361 -24.00 -12.40 -3.63
N SER A 362 -23.93 -13.44 -2.81
CA SER A 362 -22.85 -13.59 -1.85
C SER A 362 -21.48 -13.64 -2.56
N GLY A 363 -20.55 -12.80 -2.13
CA GLY A 363 -19.20 -12.70 -2.70
C GLY A 363 -19.10 -11.84 -3.97
N ILE A 364 -20.20 -11.18 -4.38
CA ILE A 364 -20.19 -10.20 -5.47
C ILE A 364 -20.64 -8.86 -4.92
N PRO A 365 -19.72 -7.89 -4.78
CA PRO A 365 -20.05 -6.56 -4.30
C PRO A 365 -21.00 -5.83 -5.25
N ALA A 366 -22.08 -5.25 -4.70
CA ALA A 366 -23.04 -4.47 -5.48
C ALA A 366 -22.35 -3.29 -6.19
N GLY A 367 -21.40 -2.64 -5.52
CA GLY A 367 -20.64 -1.50 -6.08
C GLY A 367 -19.84 -1.81 -7.34
N ARG A 368 -19.56 -3.09 -7.62
CA ARG A 368 -18.83 -3.50 -8.84
C ARG A 368 -19.71 -3.94 -10.00
N VAL A 369 -21.01 -4.17 -9.76
CA VAL A 369 -21.90 -4.78 -10.77
C VAL A 369 -23.21 -4.03 -10.97
N MET A 370 -23.45 -3.03 -10.14
CA MET A 370 -24.68 -2.25 -10.18
C MET A 370 -24.36 -0.76 -10.26
N ASP A 371 -25.24 -0.02 -10.93
CA ASP A 371 -25.30 1.43 -10.81
C ASP A 371 -25.86 1.78 -9.42
N THR A 372 -24.99 2.33 -8.55
CA THR A 372 -25.32 2.60 -7.16
C THR A 372 -25.39 4.11 -6.89
N ALA A 373 -26.19 4.52 -5.90
CA ALA A 373 -26.33 5.93 -5.55
C ALA A 373 -25.02 6.60 -5.13
N VAL A 374 -24.04 5.85 -4.59
CA VAL A 374 -22.69 6.38 -4.31
C VAL A 374 -21.94 6.68 -5.60
N MET A 375 -22.03 5.82 -6.61
CA MET A 375 -21.41 6.03 -7.92
C MET A 375 -22.09 7.20 -8.65
N ASP A 376 -23.42 7.28 -8.60
CA ASP A 376 -24.17 8.42 -9.09
C ASP A 376 -23.73 9.74 -8.46
N LEU A 377 -23.49 9.74 -7.14
CA LEU A 377 -23.01 10.92 -6.41
C LEU A 377 -21.65 11.39 -6.96
N ILE A 378 -20.69 10.48 -7.08
CA ILE A 378 -19.34 10.81 -7.59
C ILE A 378 -19.44 11.37 -9.01
N ASN A 379 -20.08 10.65 -9.91
CA ASN A 379 -20.22 11.04 -11.30
C ASN A 379 -20.99 12.37 -11.46
N LYS A 380 -22.03 12.59 -10.66
CA LYS A 380 -22.77 13.86 -10.65
C LYS A 380 -21.87 15.03 -10.23
N ILE A 381 -21.06 14.86 -9.17
CA ILE A 381 -20.12 15.88 -8.71
C ILE A 381 -19.11 16.21 -9.83
N GLN A 382 -18.56 15.18 -10.48
CA GLN A 382 -17.62 15.38 -11.60
C GLN A 382 -18.27 16.12 -12.78
N LEU A 383 -19.49 15.74 -13.19
CA LEU A 383 -20.23 16.40 -14.27
C LEU A 383 -20.55 17.86 -13.93
N GLU A 384 -21.05 18.15 -12.72
CA GLU A 384 -21.42 19.50 -12.28
C GLU A 384 -20.20 20.43 -12.20
N ASN A 385 -19.06 19.94 -11.75
CA ASN A 385 -17.85 20.76 -11.61
C ASN A 385 -17.05 20.90 -12.90
N SER A 386 -17.06 19.90 -13.80
CA SER A 386 -16.34 19.97 -15.08
C SER A 386 -17.16 20.57 -16.21
N GLY A 387 -18.50 20.44 -16.16
CA GLY A 387 -19.39 20.72 -17.27
C GLY A 387 -19.16 19.80 -18.48
N ALA A 388 -18.64 18.59 -18.26
CA ALA A 388 -18.43 17.60 -19.30
C ALA A 388 -19.74 16.93 -19.73
N ASP A 389 -19.72 16.28 -20.91
CA ASP A 389 -20.86 15.51 -21.42
C ASP A 389 -20.99 14.13 -20.75
N VAL A 390 -19.87 13.53 -20.40
CA VAL A 390 -19.75 12.19 -19.81
C VAL A 390 -18.80 12.26 -18.61
N SER A 391 -19.00 11.41 -17.62
CA SER A 391 -18.10 11.23 -16.48
C SER A 391 -17.76 9.76 -16.32
N ALA A 392 -16.54 9.45 -15.89
CA ALA A 392 -16.09 8.11 -15.54
C ALA A 392 -15.43 8.11 -14.16
N ALA A 393 -15.82 7.16 -13.32
CA ALA A 393 -15.25 6.97 -11.99
C ALA A 393 -15.41 5.54 -11.51
N ALA A 394 -14.49 5.10 -10.64
CA ALA A 394 -14.61 3.87 -9.85
C ALA A 394 -14.66 4.20 -8.36
N LEU A 395 -15.20 3.30 -7.55
CA LEU A 395 -15.01 3.35 -6.11
C LEU A 395 -13.58 2.91 -5.79
N PHE A 396 -12.97 3.54 -4.81
CA PHE A 396 -11.67 3.12 -4.30
C PHE A 396 -11.75 1.74 -3.60
N LYS A 397 -12.81 1.54 -2.82
CA LYS A 397 -13.23 0.25 -2.28
C LYS A 397 -14.64 -0.05 -2.77
N ASP A 398 -14.89 -1.27 -3.22
CA ASP A 398 -16.21 -1.72 -3.68
C ASP A 398 -17.29 -1.72 -2.57
N THR A 399 -16.87 -1.54 -1.33
CA THR A 399 -17.71 -1.43 -0.13
C THR A 399 -17.93 0.00 0.35
N SER A 400 -17.29 1.02 -0.26
CA SER A 400 -17.46 2.44 0.14
C SER A 400 -18.93 2.87 0.07
N ASP A 401 -19.43 3.53 1.10
CA ASP A 401 -20.86 3.90 1.23
C ASP A 401 -21.04 5.22 2.01
N LEU A 402 -22.16 5.89 1.78
CA LEU A 402 -22.71 6.85 2.71
C LEU A 402 -23.80 6.17 3.55
N PRO A 403 -23.58 6.02 4.87
CA PRO A 403 -24.54 5.37 5.74
C PRO A 403 -25.81 6.20 5.91
N ALA A 404 -26.92 5.57 6.29
CA ALA A 404 -28.11 6.31 6.73
C ALA A 404 -27.83 7.02 8.07
N GLY A 405 -28.25 8.26 8.17
CA GLY A 405 -28.01 9.13 9.34
C GLY A 405 -27.15 10.32 9.01
N ASP A 406 -26.41 10.82 10.00
CA ASP A 406 -25.50 11.94 9.83
C ASP A 406 -24.24 11.52 9.07
N ILE A 407 -23.77 12.38 8.18
CA ILE A 407 -22.56 12.20 7.39
C ILE A 407 -21.45 13.00 8.07
N ASN A 408 -20.36 12.35 8.39
CA ASN A 408 -19.13 12.97 8.88
C ASN A 408 -18.03 12.95 7.80
N TYR A 409 -16.88 13.55 8.11
CA TYR A 409 -15.77 13.62 7.16
C TYR A 409 -15.17 12.24 6.84
N GLY A 410 -15.14 11.32 7.80
CA GLY A 410 -14.68 9.94 7.56
C GLY A 410 -15.48 9.22 6.48
N ASN A 411 -16.81 9.45 6.41
CA ASN A 411 -17.66 8.89 5.36
C ASN A 411 -17.30 9.43 3.96
N ILE A 412 -16.92 10.70 3.86
CA ILE A 412 -16.47 11.29 2.59
C ILE A 412 -15.12 10.72 2.20
N PHE A 413 -14.19 10.62 3.16
CA PHE A 413 -12.86 10.07 2.93
C PHE A 413 -12.90 8.59 2.52
N ASP A 414 -13.83 7.79 3.06
CA ASP A 414 -14.05 6.40 2.63
C ASP A 414 -14.43 6.28 1.14
N ILE A 415 -15.17 7.26 0.63
CA ILE A 415 -15.57 7.28 -0.78
C ILE A 415 -14.44 7.78 -1.67
N TYR A 416 -13.73 8.82 -1.24
CA TYR A 416 -12.71 9.48 -2.06
C TYR A 416 -11.60 10.05 -1.18
N LYS A 417 -10.50 9.32 -1.06
CA LYS A 417 -9.39 9.65 -0.14
C LYS A 417 -8.20 10.32 -0.80
N PHE A 418 -8.11 10.30 -2.13
CA PHE A 418 -6.97 10.88 -2.84
C PHE A 418 -7.23 12.32 -3.25
N ASP A 419 -6.23 13.17 -3.13
CA ASP A 419 -6.25 14.56 -3.58
C ASP A 419 -6.01 14.65 -5.11
N ASN A 420 -6.96 14.11 -5.87
CA ASN A 420 -6.91 14.10 -7.31
C ASN A 420 -7.47 15.38 -7.93
N THR A 421 -6.87 15.81 -9.03
CA THR A 421 -7.40 16.88 -9.87
C THR A 421 -8.43 16.34 -10.87
N LEU A 422 -9.53 17.06 -11.04
CA LEU A 422 -10.55 16.71 -12.03
C LEU A 422 -10.15 17.25 -13.42
N TYR A 423 -9.97 16.36 -14.37
CA TYR A 423 -9.67 16.67 -15.77
C TYR A 423 -10.95 16.65 -16.62
N ARG A 424 -10.99 17.54 -17.61
CA ARG A 424 -11.97 17.52 -18.69
C ARG A 424 -11.25 17.36 -20.01
N VAL A 425 -11.39 16.20 -20.62
CA VAL A 425 -10.71 15.85 -21.88
C VAL A 425 -11.71 15.73 -23.02
N THR A 426 -11.23 15.89 -24.25
CA THR A 426 -12.05 15.69 -25.45
C THR A 426 -11.78 14.31 -26.00
N VAL A 427 -12.84 13.54 -26.24
CA VAL A 427 -12.76 12.17 -26.79
C VAL A 427 -13.75 12.01 -27.94
N THR A 428 -13.46 11.09 -28.83
CA THR A 428 -14.41 10.61 -29.85
C THR A 428 -15.30 9.50 -29.25
N GLY A 429 -16.41 9.20 -29.90
CA GLY A 429 -17.25 8.06 -29.50
C GLY A 429 -16.54 6.72 -29.58
N ALA A 430 -15.60 6.56 -30.52
CA ALA A 430 -14.77 5.36 -30.63
C ALA A 430 -13.81 5.23 -29.44
N GLU A 431 -13.12 6.30 -29.05
CA GLU A 431 -12.21 6.33 -27.89
C GLU A 431 -12.98 6.10 -26.58
N LEU A 432 -14.15 6.71 -26.41
CA LEU A 432 -15.00 6.44 -25.25
C LEU A 432 -15.39 4.96 -25.15
N LYS A 433 -15.83 4.35 -26.26
CA LYS A 433 -16.16 2.92 -26.28
C LYS A 433 -14.95 2.02 -26.00
N ALA A 434 -13.77 2.37 -26.50
CA ALA A 434 -12.53 1.65 -26.19
C ALA A 434 -12.19 1.73 -24.70
N TYR A 435 -12.34 2.91 -24.09
CA TYR A 435 -12.17 3.07 -22.65
C TYR A 435 -13.20 2.25 -21.84
N MET A 436 -14.46 2.23 -22.27
CA MET A 436 -15.49 1.39 -21.62
C MET A 436 -15.17 -0.11 -21.74
N GLU A 437 -14.62 -0.56 -22.87
CA GLU A 437 -14.17 -1.95 -23.04
C GLU A 437 -12.99 -2.28 -22.12
N TRP A 438 -12.01 -1.40 -22.01
CA TRP A 438 -10.89 -1.53 -21.06
C TRP A 438 -11.40 -1.65 -19.62
N SER A 439 -12.31 -0.76 -19.20
CA SER A 439 -12.93 -0.83 -17.86
C SER A 439 -13.66 -2.15 -17.60
N ALA A 440 -14.26 -2.74 -18.63
CA ALA A 440 -14.97 -4.02 -18.53
C ALA A 440 -14.04 -5.25 -18.51
N GLU A 441 -12.73 -5.10 -18.65
CA GLU A 441 -11.78 -6.22 -18.64
C GLU A 441 -11.63 -6.90 -17.28
N CYS A 442 -11.89 -6.17 -16.20
CA CYS A 442 -11.83 -6.70 -14.82
C CYS A 442 -12.79 -7.89 -14.57
N TYR A 443 -13.80 -8.09 -15.42
CA TYR A 443 -14.70 -9.23 -15.30
C TYR A 443 -14.18 -10.44 -16.09
N ASN A 444 -14.32 -11.64 -15.53
CA ASN A 444 -14.12 -12.87 -16.30
C ASN A 444 -15.25 -13.05 -17.31
N GLN A 445 -14.96 -13.71 -18.44
CA GLN A 445 -15.99 -14.04 -19.41
C GLN A 445 -16.97 -15.08 -18.83
N TRP A 446 -18.26 -14.73 -18.77
CA TRP A 446 -19.31 -15.66 -18.39
C TRP A 446 -19.56 -16.69 -19.51
N LYS A 447 -19.65 -17.97 -19.14
CA LYS A 447 -19.91 -19.07 -20.06
C LYS A 447 -21.16 -19.84 -19.63
N GLU A 448 -21.86 -20.43 -20.58
CA GLU A 448 -23.02 -21.28 -20.29
C GLU A 448 -22.63 -22.40 -19.30
N GLY A 449 -23.33 -22.45 -18.18
CA GLY A 449 -23.06 -23.36 -17.06
C GLY A 449 -22.38 -22.71 -15.85
N ASP A 450 -21.87 -21.50 -15.98
CA ASP A 450 -21.39 -20.72 -14.83
C ASP A 450 -22.57 -20.32 -13.96
N ILE A 451 -22.42 -20.54 -12.65
CA ILE A 451 -23.47 -20.22 -11.67
C ILE A 451 -23.52 -18.70 -11.44
N ASN A 452 -22.36 -18.03 -11.59
CA ASN A 452 -22.17 -16.64 -11.21
C ASN A 452 -21.15 -15.95 -12.12
N ILE A 453 -21.11 -14.63 -12.07
CA ILE A 453 -19.99 -13.85 -12.61
C ILE A 453 -18.79 -13.92 -11.64
N SER A 454 -17.61 -13.61 -12.13
CA SER A 454 -16.40 -13.50 -11.31
C SER A 454 -15.49 -12.40 -11.86
N PHE A 455 -14.54 -12.00 -11.03
CA PHE A 455 -13.56 -10.96 -11.37
C PHE A 455 -12.21 -11.60 -11.67
N ASP A 456 -11.45 -10.96 -12.53
CA ASP A 456 -10.09 -11.32 -12.82
C ASP A 456 -9.20 -10.85 -11.66
N PRO A 457 -8.50 -11.74 -10.94
CA PRO A 457 -7.72 -11.37 -9.78
C PRO A 457 -6.45 -10.55 -10.10
N GLU A 458 -6.08 -10.47 -11.38
CA GLU A 458 -4.97 -9.62 -11.83
C GLU A 458 -5.36 -8.14 -11.91
N TYR A 459 -6.65 -7.81 -11.86
CA TYR A 459 -7.14 -6.44 -11.88
C TYR A 459 -7.44 -5.97 -10.45
N PRO A 460 -6.81 -4.88 -9.98
CA PRO A 460 -7.14 -4.22 -8.71
C PRO A 460 -8.62 -3.84 -8.62
N ASP A 461 -9.15 -3.82 -7.40
CA ASP A 461 -10.58 -3.59 -7.14
C ASP A 461 -11.08 -2.20 -7.59
N TYR A 462 -10.19 -1.25 -7.84
CA TYR A 462 -10.50 0.10 -8.33
C TYR A 462 -10.34 0.27 -9.86
N LEU A 463 -9.99 -0.79 -10.61
CA LEU A 463 -9.85 -0.71 -12.08
C LEU A 463 -11.16 -1.13 -12.78
N TYR A 464 -12.28 -0.53 -12.40
CA TYR A 464 -13.55 -0.67 -13.09
C TYR A 464 -14.28 0.67 -13.07
N ASP A 465 -14.26 1.42 -14.13
CA ASP A 465 -14.98 2.69 -14.14
C ASP A 465 -16.43 2.51 -14.60
N MET A 466 -17.33 3.22 -13.94
CA MET A 466 -18.73 3.36 -14.34
C MET A 466 -18.95 4.74 -14.94
N PHE A 467 -19.76 4.78 -16.00
CA PHE A 467 -19.92 5.97 -16.83
C PHE A 467 -21.30 6.59 -16.64
N ALA A 468 -21.35 7.91 -16.43
CA ALA A 468 -22.58 8.69 -16.42
C ALA A 468 -22.60 9.67 -17.61
N GLY A 469 -23.83 10.05 -18.04
CA GLY A 469 -24.06 10.86 -19.22
C GLY A 469 -24.26 10.04 -20.50
N VAL A 470 -24.09 8.73 -20.43
CA VAL A 470 -24.37 7.74 -21.46
C VAL A 470 -25.15 6.57 -20.87
N ASP A 471 -26.01 5.93 -21.67
CA ASP A 471 -26.60 4.63 -21.34
C ASP A 471 -25.83 3.55 -22.10
N TYR A 472 -25.56 2.41 -21.46
CA TYR A 472 -24.82 1.30 -22.07
C TYR A 472 -25.12 -0.04 -21.39
N GLU A 473 -24.71 -1.13 -22.02
CA GLU A 473 -24.81 -2.47 -21.48
C GLU A 473 -23.45 -3.17 -21.56
N ILE A 474 -23.12 -4.00 -20.55
CA ILE A 474 -21.93 -4.85 -20.54
C ILE A 474 -22.37 -6.31 -20.72
N ASP A 475 -22.10 -6.89 -21.89
CA ASP A 475 -22.39 -8.30 -22.18
C ASP A 475 -21.18 -9.18 -21.82
N LEU A 476 -21.17 -9.72 -20.61
CA LEU A 476 -20.08 -10.56 -20.09
C LEU A 476 -19.96 -11.93 -20.80
N SER A 477 -20.93 -12.33 -21.62
CA SER A 477 -20.80 -13.53 -22.45
C SER A 477 -19.80 -13.35 -23.60
N GLN A 478 -19.49 -12.10 -23.95
CA GLN A 478 -18.52 -11.76 -24.99
C GLN A 478 -17.07 -11.77 -24.47
N PRO A 479 -16.10 -12.01 -25.35
CA PRO A 479 -14.68 -11.85 -25.00
C PRO A 479 -14.35 -10.38 -24.67
N LYS A 480 -13.23 -10.16 -23.98
CA LYS A 480 -12.67 -8.81 -23.72
C LYS A 480 -12.58 -8.03 -25.04
N GLY A 481 -12.85 -6.74 -25.02
CA GLY A 481 -12.89 -5.86 -26.19
C GLY A 481 -14.15 -5.96 -27.08
N GLN A 482 -15.16 -6.73 -26.66
CA GLN A 482 -16.44 -6.89 -27.40
C GLN A 482 -17.67 -6.89 -26.48
N ARG A 483 -17.53 -6.36 -25.26
CA ARG A 483 -18.55 -6.45 -24.20
C ARG A 483 -19.52 -5.29 -24.19
N ILE A 484 -19.07 -4.10 -24.62
CA ILE A 484 -19.87 -2.87 -24.58
C ILE A 484 -20.90 -2.87 -25.71
N LYS A 485 -22.16 -2.71 -25.33
CA LYS A 485 -23.31 -2.73 -26.25
C LYS A 485 -24.20 -1.51 -26.03
N ASN A 486 -24.95 -1.17 -27.05
CA ASN A 486 -26.07 -0.22 -27.00
C ASN A 486 -25.71 1.13 -26.38
N VAL A 487 -24.52 1.66 -26.69
CA VAL A 487 -24.09 2.94 -26.14
C VAL A 487 -24.93 4.07 -26.73
N MET A 488 -25.67 4.78 -25.85
CA MET A 488 -26.56 5.87 -26.22
C MET A 488 -26.10 7.17 -25.56
N PHE A 489 -26.07 8.25 -26.31
CA PHE A 489 -25.82 9.59 -25.79
C PHE A 489 -27.02 10.49 -26.08
N LYS A 490 -27.61 11.06 -25.02
CA LYS A 490 -28.84 11.89 -25.12
C LYS A 490 -29.98 11.18 -25.85
N GLY A 491 -30.09 9.87 -25.69
CA GLY A 491 -31.13 9.04 -26.28
C GLY A 491 -30.92 8.61 -27.74
N GLU A 492 -29.75 8.94 -28.32
CA GLU A 492 -29.39 8.54 -29.69
C GLU A 492 -28.15 7.63 -29.66
N PRO A 493 -28.01 6.65 -30.57
CA PRO A 493 -26.80 5.80 -30.64
C PRO A 493 -25.52 6.62 -30.83
N LEU A 494 -24.53 6.42 -29.95
CA LEU A 494 -23.27 7.12 -30.02
C LEU A 494 -22.50 6.73 -31.29
N GLN A 495 -22.19 7.72 -32.14
CA GLN A 495 -21.40 7.52 -33.34
C GLN A 495 -19.90 7.55 -33.01
N ASP A 496 -19.10 6.76 -33.74
CA ASP A 496 -17.65 6.63 -33.49
C ASP A 496 -16.89 7.95 -33.70
N ASP A 497 -17.33 8.78 -34.64
CA ASP A 497 -16.75 10.08 -34.96
C ASP A 497 -17.34 11.26 -34.17
N GLN A 498 -18.31 10.99 -33.31
CA GLN A 498 -18.95 12.02 -32.46
C GLN A 498 -17.98 12.48 -31.39
N THR A 499 -17.74 13.78 -31.31
CA THR A 499 -16.88 14.39 -30.29
C THR A 499 -17.67 14.68 -29.02
N LEU A 500 -17.13 14.28 -27.88
CA LEU A 500 -17.67 14.44 -26.52
C LEU A 500 -16.59 15.02 -25.60
N THR A 501 -17.02 15.52 -24.45
CA THR A 501 -16.11 15.85 -23.35
C THR A 501 -16.31 14.85 -22.21
N LEU A 502 -15.18 14.34 -21.67
CA LEU A 502 -15.14 13.36 -20.60
C LEU A 502 -14.52 13.97 -19.34
N ALA A 503 -15.21 13.85 -18.21
CA ALA A 503 -14.67 14.15 -16.88
C ALA A 503 -14.04 12.89 -16.28
N VAL A 504 -12.81 13.01 -15.81
CA VAL A 504 -12.03 11.91 -15.22
C VAL A 504 -10.98 12.49 -14.27
N ASN A 505 -10.56 11.76 -13.23
CA ASN A 505 -9.48 12.23 -12.38
C ASN A 505 -8.09 12.10 -13.06
N ASN A 506 -7.10 12.87 -12.59
CA ASN A 506 -5.76 12.87 -13.17
C ASN A 506 -5.08 11.50 -13.12
N TYR A 507 -5.27 10.71 -12.07
CA TYR A 507 -4.74 9.35 -11.96
C TYR A 507 -5.26 8.48 -13.11
N ARG A 508 -6.57 8.43 -13.30
CA ARG A 508 -7.17 7.63 -14.38
C ARG A 508 -6.78 8.13 -15.77
N TYR A 509 -6.68 9.45 -15.94
CA TYR A 509 -6.18 10.02 -17.19
C TYR A 509 -4.76 9.54 -17.50
N SER A 510 -3.87 9.57 -16.51
CA SER A 510 -2.47 9.20 -16.69
C SER A 510 -2.28 7.69 -16.86
N SER A 511 -3.00 6.87 -16.08
CA SER A 511 -2.84 5.41 -16.07
C SER A 511 -3.57 4.67 -17.20
N ALA A 512 -4.69 5.21 -17.71
CA ALA A 512 -5.52 4.50 -18.69
C ALA A 512 -5.69 5.23 -20.02
N LEU A 513 -5.70 6.58 -20.03
CA LEU A 513 -6.05 7.33 -21.24
C LEU A 513 -4.85 7.95 -21.95
N LYS A 514 -3.72 8.14 -21.27
CA LYS A 514 -2.51 8.74 -21.82
C LYS A 514 -1.52 7.72 -22.39
N SER A 515 -1.66 6.44 -22.04
CA SER A 515 -0.67 5.40 -22.29
C SER A 515 -0.48 5.00 -23.75
N GLU A 516 -1.33 5.50 -24.69
CA GLU A 516 -1.07 5.35 -26.13
C GLU A 516 -1.35 6.67 -26.85
N GLY A 517 -0.30 7.45 -27.10
CA GLY A 517 -0.29 8.66 -27.94
C GLY A 517 -0.41 8.37 -29.41
#